data_a11dc9a5f0ec475175e95459da28d073
#
_entry.id   a11dc9a5f0ec475175e95459da28d073
#
_cell.length_a   1.000
_cell.length_b   1.000
_cell.length_c   1.000
_cell.angle_alpha   90.00
_cell.angle_beta   90.00
_cell.angle_gamma   90.00
#
_symmetry.space_group_name_H-M   'P 1'
#
loop_
_entity.id
_entity.type
_entity.pdbx_description
1 polymer ?
#
loop_
_entity_poly.entity_id
_entity_poly.type
_entity_poly.pdbx_seq_one_letter_code
_entity_poly.pdbx_strand_id
1 'polypeptide(L)'
;LTVVYPGVRDTLKWLSKQGVEMALITNKPERFVAPLLDQMKIGRYFRWIIGGDTLPQKKPDPAALFFVMKMANIPASQSLFVGDSRNDVLAAKAAGVQCVALSYGYNHGRPIAEESPTLVIDDLRLLIPGCLGAGAEITLPDTDPSPSGNSIVVVTRKLWMKVIKALARWRWRA
;
A
#
# COMPACT_ATOMS: atom_id res chain seq x y z
N LEU A 1 -6.64 -14.24 -16.60
CA LEU A 1 -5.83 -14.47 -15.39
C LEU A 1 -5.33 -13.12 -14.89
N THR A 2 -5.76 -12.73 -13.71
CA THR A 2 -5.30 -11.49 -13.07
C THR A 2 -3.91 -11.74 -12.48
N VAL A 3 -2.90 -11.02 -12.95
CA VAL A 3 -1.50 -11.18 -12.51
C VAL A 3 -1.09 -9.98 -11.66
N VAL A 4 -0.32 -10.23 -10.62
CA VAL A 4 0.21 -9.21 -9.70
C VAL A 4 1.38 -8.48 -10.37
N TYR A 5 1.53 -7.18 -10.18
CA TYR A 5 2.67 -6.39 -10.72
C TYR A 5 4.01 -7.01 -10.33
N PRO A 6 5.00 -6.90 -11.19
CA PRO A 6 6.37 -7.21 -10.81
C PRO A 6 6.73 -6.50 -9.50
N GLY A 7 7.39 -7.22 -8.60
CA GLY A 7 7.84 -6.67 -7.33
C GLY A 7 6.84 -6.70 -6.18
N VAL A 8 5.51 -6.70 -6.42
CA VAL A 8 4.53 -6.68 -5.32
C VAL A 8 4.63 -7.91 -4.43
N ARG A 9 4.69 -9.11 -5.01
CA ARG A 9 4.81 -10.35 -4.22
C ARG A 9 6.10 -10.40 -3.42
N ASP A 10 7.20 -9.98 -4.04
CA ASP A 10 8.51 -10.01 -3.40
C ASP A 10 8.55 -9.05 -2.21
N THR A 11 8.00 -7.85 -2.40
CA THR A 11 7.88 -6.84 -1.34
C THR A 11 6.99 -7.31 -0.20
N LEU A 12 5.79 -7.82 -0.49
CA LEU A 12 4.88 -8.33 0.55
C LEU A 12 5.50 -9.50 1.32
N LYS A 13 6.19 -10.42 0.62
CA LYS A 13 6.89 -11.55 1.23
C LYS A 13 8.03 -11.08 2.11
N TRP A 14 8.80 -10.10 1.65
CA TRP A 14 9.91 -9.54 2.43
C TRP A 14 9.39 -8.86 3.70
N LEU A 15 8.40 -7.96 3.59
CA LEU A 15 7.78 -7.28 4.72
C LEU A 15 7.22 -8.28 5.75
N SER A 16 6.53 -9.32 5.28
CA SER A 16 6.02 -10.38 6.15
C SER A 16 7.15 -11.11 6.90
N LYS A 17 8.29 -11.37 6.24
CA LYS A 17 9.47 -11.96 6.89
C LYS A 17 10.13 -11.04 7.92
N GLN A 18 9.99 -9.73 7.75
CA GLN A 18 10.46 -8.73 8.72
C GLN A 18 9.49 -8.55 9.90
N GLY A 19 8.40 -9.30 9.94
CA GLY A 19 7.38 -9.17 11.00
C GLY A 19 6.50 -7.93 10.86
N VAL A 20 6.50 -7.27 9.69
CA VAL A 20 5.65 -6.11 9.44
C VAL A 20 4.21 -6.55 9.28
N GLU A 21 3.32 -6.00 10.08
CA GLU A 21 1.88 -6.21 9.92
C GLU A 21 1.34 -5.36 8.79
N MET A 22 0.53 -5.96 7.93
CA MET A 22 0.03 -5.30 6.74
C MET A 22 -1.49 -5.27 6.72
N ALA A 23 -2.04 -4.13 6.27
CA ALA A 23 -3.46 -3.94 6.01
C ALA A 23 -3.70 -3.49 4.58
N LEU A 24 -4.80 -3.89 4.01
CA LEU A 24 -5.31 -3.37 2.74
C LEU A 24 -6.46 -2.42 3.00
N ILE A 25 -6.35 -1.16 2.55
CA ILE A 25 -7.43 -0.17 2.61
C ILE A 25 -7.83 0.23 1.20
N THR A 26 -9.11 0.07 0.87
CA THR A 26 -9.64 0.33 -0.47
C THR A 26 -11.02 0.98 -0.43
N ASN A 27 -11.33 1.86 -1.40
CA ASN A 27 -12.69 2.39 -1.57
C ASN A 27 -13.63 1.41 -2.30
N LYS A 28 -13.16 0.23 -2.69
CA LYS A 28 -14.00 -0.82 -3.27
C LYS A 28 -14.79 -1.55 -2.20
N PRO A 29 -16.07 -1.91 -2.46
CA PRO A 29 -16.83 -2.75 -1.55
C PRO A 29 -16.08 -4.05 -1.20
N GLU A 30 -16.09 -4.42 0.07
CA GLU A 30 -15.31 -5.52 0.65
C GLU A 30 -15.60 -6.87 -0.04
N ARG A 31 -16.87 -7.10 -0.41
CA ARG A 31 -17.30 -8.32 -1.13
C ARG A 31 -16.52 -8.62 -2.41
N PHE A 32 -15.93 -7.59 -3.03
CA PHE A 32 -15.14 -7.75 -4.26
C PHE A 32 -13.63 -7.88 -3.98
N VAL A 33 -13.21 -7.61 -2.74
CA VAL A 33 -11.79 -7.59 -2.39
C VAL A 33 -11.27 -9.00 -2.12
N ALA A 34 -11.98 -9.77 -1.28
CA ALA A 34 -11.55 -11.12 -0.90
C ALA A 34 -11.34 -12.05 -2.11
N PRO A 35 -12.28 -12.17 -3.08
CA PRO A 35 -12.07 -13.01 -4.26
C PRO A 35 -10.84 -12.59 -5.09
N LEU A 36 -10.56 -11.29 -5.17
CA LEU A 36 -9.38 -10.79 -5.88
C LEU A 36 -8.08 -11.19 -5.17
N LEU A 37 -8.03 -11.04 -3.85
CA LEU A 37 -6.88 -11.40 -3.03
C LEU A 37 -6.58 -12.90 -3.10
N ASP A 38 -7.63 -13.73 -3.10
CA ASP A 38 -7.52 -15.18 -3.23
C ASP A 38 -6.99 -15.58 -4.61
N GLN A 39 -7.58 -15.03 -5.68
CA GLN A 39 -7.11 -15.26 -7.05
C GLN A 39 -5.62 -14.91 -7.21
N MET A 40 -5.19 -13.86 -6.54
CA MET A 40 -3.82 -13.40 -6.61
C MET A 40 -2.90 -14.06 -5.57
N LYS A 41 -3.44 -14.90 -4.68
CA LYS A 41 -2.72 -15.64 -3.64
C LYS A 41 -1.87 -14.72 -2.73
N ILE A 42 -2.38 -13.52 -2.43
CA ILE A 42 -1.69 -12.59 -1.54
C ILE A 42 -2.54 -12.17 -0.33
N GLY A 43 -3.78 -12.59 -0.22
CA GLY A 43 -4.63 -12.32 0.93
C GLY A 43 -3.98 -12.66 2.27
N ARG A 44 -3.17 -13.72 2.28
CA ARG A 44 -2.43 -14.19 3.45
C ARG A 44 -1.43 -13.18 4.06
N TYR A 45 -1.06 -12.13 3.31
CA TYR A 45 -0.13 -11.11 3.79
C TYR A 45 -0.84 -10.00 4.56
N PHE A 46 -2.17 -9.88 4.43
CA PHE A 46 -2.95 -8.81 5.04
C PHE A 46 -3.70 -9.32 6.25
N ARG A 47 -3.37 -8.77 7.42
CA ARG A 47 -4.08 -9.06 8.67
C ARG A 47 -5.44 -8.39 8.73
N TRP A 48 -5.56 -7.19 8.12
CA TRP A 48 -6.80 -6.44 8.03
C TRP A 48 -7.10 -6.06 6.59
N ILE A 49 -8.36 -6.18 6.21
CA ILE A 49 -8.88 -5.78 4.91
C ILE A 49 -10.05 -4.84 5.16
N ILE A 50 -9.88 -3.56 4.76
CA ILE A 50 -10.88 -2.52 4.93
C ILE A 50 -11.38 -2.13 3.53
N GLY A 51 -12.59 -2.54 3.22
CA GLY A 51 -13.30 -2.19 2.01
C GLY A 51 -13.96 -0.80 2.10
N GLY A 52 -14.52 -0.35 0.99
CA GLY A 52 -15.19 0.95 0.93
C GLY A 52 -16.54 1.01 1.67
N ASP A 53 -17.02 -0.11 2.15
CA ASP A 53 -18.27 -0.27 2.91
C ASP A 53 -18.02 -0.89 4.31
N THR A 54 -16.78 -1.14 4.68
CA THR A 54 -16.41 -1.64 6.03
C THR A 54 -16.61 -0.55 7.09
N LEU A 55 -16.34 0.71 6.75
CA LEU A 55 -16.54 1.87 7.61
C LEU A 55 -17.46 2.88 6.92
N PRO A 56 -18.15 3.75 7.69
CA PRO A 56 -18.99 4.81 7.11
C PRO A 56 -18.23 5.76 6.19
N GLN A 57 -16.95 6.06 6.53
CA GLN A 57 -16.12 6.98 5.79
C GLN A 57 -15.14 6.24 4.86
N LYS A 58 -14.89 6.85 3.70
CA LYS A 58 -13.96 6.37 2.68
C LYS A 58 -12.81 7.37 2.50
N LYS A 59 -11.65 6.88 1.98
CA LYS A 59 -10.59 7.79 1.56
C LYS A 59 -11.14 8.86 0.59
N PRO A 60 -10.81 10.14 0.77
CA PRO A 60 -9.67 10.68 1.51
C PRO A 60 -9.86 10.85 3.03
N ASP A 61 -10.98 10.44 3.61
CA ASP A 61 -11.14 10.46 5.06
C ASP A 61 -10.14 9.48 5.72
N PRO A 62 -9.47 9.86 6.84
CA PRO A 62 -8.46 9.04 7.51
C PRO A 62 -9.03 7.92 8.38
N ALA A 63 -10.34 7.76 8.50
CA ALA A 63 -10.99 6.81 9.42
C ALA A 63 -10.44 5.39 9.32
N ALA A 64 -10.21 4.89 8.10
CA ALA A 64 -9.67 3.56 7.90
C ALA A 64 -8.23 3.41 8.41
N LEU A 65 -7.41 4.45 8.29
CA LEU A 65 -6.05 4.48 8.83
C LEU A 65 -6.07 4.48 10.36
N PHE A 66 -6.88 5.34 10.97
CA PHE A 66 -7.06 5.35 12.42
C PHE A 66 -7.57 4.01 12.95
N PHE A 67 -8.53 3.41 12.26
CA PHE A 67 -9.05 2.10 12.64
C PHE A 67 -7.94 1.04 12.65
N VAL A 68 -7.15 0.94 11.58
CA VAL A 68 -6.05 -0.03 11.49
C VAL A 68 -4.97 0.23 12.54
N MET A 69 -4.55 1.47 12.72
CA MET A 69 -3.57 1.84 13.75
C MET A 69 -4.05 1.47 15.15
N LYS A 70 -5.33 1.71 15.45
CA LYS A 70 -5.94 1.31 16.72
C LYS A 70 -5.96 -0.20 16.90
N MET A 71 -6.37 -0.96 15.88
CA MET A 71 -6.41 -2.42 15.92
C MET A 71 -5.03 -3.04 16.09
N ALA A 72 -4.02 -2.45 15.49
CA ALA A 72 -2.64 -2.89 15.60
C ALA A 72 -1.93 -2.38 16.87
N ASN A 73 -2.52 -1.40 17.54
CA ASN A 73 -1.94 -0.71 18.70
C ASN A 73 -0.58 -0.04 18.37
N ILE A 74 -0.51 0.65 17.22
CA ILE A 74 0.69 1.38 16.81
C ILE A 74 0.38 2.85 16.50
N PRO A 75 1.33 3.77 16.74
CA PRO A 75 1.17 5.19 16.42
C PRO A 75 1.40 5.46 14.93
N ALA A 76 1.00 6.66 14.49
CA ALA A 76 1.23 7.13 13.13
C ALA A 76 2.73 7.18 12.75
N SER A 77 3.60 7.47 13.72
CA SER A 77 5.07 7.50 13.52
C SER A 77 5.68 6.14 13.16
N GLN A 78 4.99 5.04 13.47
CA GLN A 78 5.40 3.68 13.13
C GLN A 78 4.56 3.09 11.98
N SER A 79 3.78 3.93 11.31
CA SER A 79 2.89 3.53 10.23
C SER A 79 3.37 4.13 8.90
N LEU A 80 3.28 3.35 7.83
CA LEU A 80 3.55 3.81 6.48
C LEU A 80 2.34 3.51 5.60
N PHE A 81 1.89 4.50 4.83
CA PHE A 81 0.83 4.31 3.86
C PHE A 81 1.40 4.27 2.45
N VAL A 82 1.10 3.24 1.69
CA VAL A 82 1.52 3.11 0.29
C VAL A 82 0.28 3.23 -0.59
N GLY A 83 0.27 4.17 -1.51
CA GLY A 83 -0.88 4.42 -2.37
C GLY A 83 -0.49 4.96 -3.75
N ASP A 84 -1.49 5.16 -4.60
CA ASP A 84 -1.29 5.59 -5.98
C ASP A 84 -2.25 6.69 -6.42
N SER A 85 -2.99 7.28 -5.50
CA SER A 85 -3.98 8.31 -5.82
C SER A 85 -3.98 9.44 -4.81
N ARG A 86 -4.52 10.59 -5.23
CA ARG A 86 -4.78 11.73 -4.37
C ARG A 86 -5.48 11.36 -3.07
N ASN A 87 -6.50 10.50 -3.15
CA ASN A 87 -7.25 10.08 -1.96
C ASN A 87 -6.36 9.37 -0.93
N ASP A 88 -5.34 8.66 -1.38
CA ASP A 88 -4.39 7.98 -0.51
C ASP A 88 -3.49 8.97 0.21
N VAL A 89 -2.92 9.91 -0.54
CA VAL A 89 -2.04 10.95 0.01
C VAL A 89 -2.79 11.82 1.01
N LEU A 90 -4.02 12.25 0.68
CA LEU A 90 -4.83 13.09 1.58
C LEU A 90 -5.23 12.35 2.85
N ALA A 91 -5.62 11.07 2.76
CA ALA A 91 -5.95 10.25 3.92
C ALA A 91 -4.73 10.08 4.85
N ALA A 92 -3.55 9.80 4.27
CA ALA A 92 -2.31 9.67 5.04
C ALA A 92 -1.93 10.99 5.75
N LYS A 93 -2.00 12.11 5.04
CA LYS A 93 -1.75 13.44 5.63
C LYS A 93 -2.69 13.73 6.79
N ALA A 94 -3.99 13.49 6.60
CA ALA A 94 -5.01 13.72 7.64
C ALA A 94 -4.80 12.80 8.86
N ALA A 95 -4.24 11.59 8.66
CA ALA A 95 -3.91 10.66 9.73
C ALA A 95 -2.53 10.94 10.38
N GLY A 96 -1.72 11.85 9.85
CA GLY A 96 -0.34 12.09 10.30
C GLY A 96 0.61 10.93 9.97
N VAL A 97 0.27 10.11 8.97
CA VAL A 97 1.04 8.95 8.53
C VAL A 97 1.90 9.31 7.33
N GLN A 98 3.15 8.82 7.29
CA GLN A 98 3.99 8.95 6.11
C GLN A 98 3.35 8.23 4.91
N CYS A 99 3.46 8.84 3.73
CA CYS A 99 2.88 8.32 2.50
C CYS A 99 3.94 8.12 1.41
N VAL A 100 4.11 6.90 0.97
CA VAL A 100 4.83 6.57 -0.25
C VAL A 100 3.83 6.45 -1.40
N ALA A 101 3.98 7.28 -2.42
CA ALA A 101 3.12 7.29 -3.59
C ALA A 101 3.79 6.58 -4.77
N LEU A 102 3.00 5.81 -5.53
CA LEU A 102 3.46 5.11 -6.71
C LEU A 102 3.18 5.95 -7.96
N SER A 103 4.25 6.26 -8.72
CA SER A 103 4.19 7.15 -9.88
C SER A 103 3.29 6.64 -11.00
N TYR A 104 3.14 5.33 -11.13
CA TYR A 104 2.27 4.69 -12.12
C TYR A 104 0.79 4.63 -11.70
N GLY A 105 0.43 5.30 -10.56
CA GLY A 105 -0.93 5.48 -10.09
C GLY A 105 -1.82 6.30 -11.03
N TYR A 106 -3.15 6.13 -10.92
CA TYR A 106 -4.12 6.97 -11.62
C TYR A 106 -4.51 8.16 -10.75
N ASN A 107 -3.95 9.31 -11.06
CA ASN A 107 -4.27 10.57 -10.39
C ASN A 107 -4.95 11.56 -11.36
N HIS A 108 -5.97 11.11 -12.09
CA HIS A 108 -6.76 11.95 -13.02
C HIS A 108 -5.92 12.74 -14.02
N GLY A 109 -4.80 12.16 -14.50
CA GLY A 109 -3.90 12.79 -15.48
C GLY A 109 -2.89 13.77 -14.88
N ARG A 110 -2.88 13.94 -13.54
CA ARG A 110 -1.87 14.77 -12.83
C ARG A 110 -0.79 13.90 -12.21
N PRO A 111 0.46 14.36 -12.15
CA PRO A 111 1.50 13.67 -11.40
C PRO A 111 1.14 13.58 -9.93
N ILE A 112 1.30 12.39 -9.32
CA ILE A 112 1.01 12.18 -7.89
C ILE A 112 1.91 13.03 -6.99
N ALA A 113 3.06 13.46 -7.47
CA ALA A 113 3.98 14.35 -6.77
C ALA A 113 3.34 15.70 -6.40
N GLU A 114 2.36 16.18 -7.18
CA GLU A 114 1.63 17.43 -6.88
C GLU A 114 0.87 17.35 -5.57
N GLU A 115 0.49 16.17 -5.15
CA GLU A 115 -0.17 15.96 -3.85
C GLU A 115 0.81 15.96 -2.67
N SER A 116 2.11 16.15 -2.94
CA SER A 116 3.19 16.22 -1.94
C SER A 116 3.16 15.03 -0.96
N PRO A 117 3.28 13.78 -1.42
CA PRO A 117 3.51 12.64 -0.54
C PRO A 117 4.89 12.73 0.11
N THR A 118 5.19 11.90 1.10
CA THR A 118 6.53 11.82 1.71
C THR A 118 7.58 11.41 0.68
N LEU A 119 7.23 10.49 -0.20
CA LEU A 119 8.11 9.97 -1.26
C LEU A 119 7.27 9.52 -2.46
N VAL A 120 7.83 9.63 -3.66
CA VAL A 120 7.29 9.02 -4.89
C VAL A 120 8.26 7.97 -5.40
N ILE A 121 7.76 6.77 -5.65
CA ILE A 121 8.55 5.66 -6.21
C ILE A 121 7.84 5.09 -7.44
N ASP A 122 8.60 4.51 -8.34
CA ASP A 122 8.13 3.85 -9.57
C ASP A 122 8.14 2.31 -9.47
N ASP A 123 8.74 1.76 -8.43
CA ASP A 123 8.79 0.32 -8.16
C ASP A 123 8.64 0.04 -6.66
N LEU A 124 7.70 -0.84 -6.30
CA LEU A 124 7.45 -1.18 -4.90
C LEU A 124 8.64 -1.90 -4.25
N ARG A 125 9.53 -2.53 -5.04
CA ARG A 125 10.75 -3.16 -4.53
C ARG A 125 11.74 -2.17 -3.92
N LEU A 126 11.61 -0.87 -4.20
CA LEU A 126 12.38 0.17 -3.51
C LEU A 126 12.14 0.21 -2.00
N LEU A 127 11.06 -0.40 -1.51
CA LEU A 127 10.84 -0.62 -0.07
C LEU A 127 11.72 -1.74 0.52
N ILE A 128 12.40 -2.53 -0.33
CA ILE A 128 13.29 -3.61 0.10
C ILE A 128 14.73 -3.06 0.09
N PRO A 129 15.42 -2.95 1.24
CA PRO A 129 16.79 -2.47 1.28
C PRO A 129 17.71 -3.24 0.32
N GLY A 130 18.49 -2.52 -0.48
CA GLY A 130 19.47 -3.10 -1.41
C GLY A 130 18.91 -3.75 -2.68
N CYS A 131 17.60 -3.69 -2.93
CA CYS A 131 17.01 -4.40 -4.08
C CYS A 131 17.24 -3.70 -5.43
N LEU A 132 17.43 -2.39 -5.48
CA LEU A 132 17.56 -1.58 -6.71
C LEU A 132 18.77 -0.63 -6.74
N GLY A 133 19.86 -0.96 -6.05
CA GLY A 133 21.10 -0.17 -6.09
C GLY A 133 21.07 1.05 -5.17
N ALA A 134 22.24 1.57 -4.84
CA ALA A 134 22.43 2.69 -3.93
C ALA A 134 21.82 3.99 -4.50
N GLY A 135 20.69 4.44 -3.94
CA GLY A 135 20.09 5.70 -4.41
C GLY A 135 18.94 6.26 -3.58
N ALA A 136 18.16 5.45 -2.91
CA ALA A 136 17.12 5.95 -2.01
C ALA A 136 17.00 4.99 -0.83
N GLU A 137 17.67 5.32 0.25
CA GLU A 137 17.41 4.70 1.54
C GLU A 137 16.08 5.25 2.05
N ILE A 138 15.00 4.51 1.80
CA ILE A 138 13.75 4.77 2.49
C ILE A 138 13.99 4.27 3.90
N THR A 139 14.18 5.18 4.83
CA THR A 139 14.12 4.85 6.25
C THR A 139 12.67 4.48 6.54
N LEU A 140 12.38 3.18 6.53
CA LEU A 140 11.16 2.70 7.19
C LEU A 140 11.22 3.26 8.62
N PRO A 141 10.09 3.72 9.18
CA PRO A 141 10.08 4.21 10.56
C PRO A 141 10.82 3.18 11.41
N ASP A 142 11.79 3.66 12.21
CA ASP A 142 12.71 2.82 12.98
C ASP A 142 11.97 1.65 13.59
N THR A 143 12.23 0.47 13.07
CA THR A 143 11.84 -0.75 13.72
C THR A 143 12.79 -0.90 14.91
N ASP A 144 12.40 -0.31 16.04
CA ASP A 144 13.04 -0.63 17.31
C ASP A 144 13.02 -2.16 17.43
N PRO A 145 14.16 -2.83 17.59
CA PRO A 145 14.24 -4.28 17.73
C PRO A 145 13.63 -4.78 19.04
N SER A 146 12.92 -3.93 19.77
CA SER A 146 12.13 -4.39 20.91
C SER A 146 11.01 -5.31 20.42
N PRO A 147 10.68 -6.37 21.16
CA PRO A 147 9.66 -7.36 20.76
C PRO A 147 8.23 -6.82 20.64
N SER A 148 8.04 -5.51 20.76
CA SER A 148 6.78 -4.79 20.59
C SER A 148 6.78 -3.82 19.37
N GLY A 149 7.83 -3.81 18.56
CA GLY A 149 7.94 -2.92 17.39
C GLY A 149 7.14 -3.45 16.20
N ASN A 150 5.83 -3.16 16.15
CA ASN A 150 4.99 -3.49 15.01
C ASN A 150 4.92 -2.27 14.09
N SER A 151 5.48 -2.38 12.88
CA SER A 151 5.28 -1.41 11.81
C SER A 151 4.16 -1.86 10.89
N ILE A 152 3.26 -0.95 10.48
CA ILE A 152 2.21 -1.25 9.51
C ILE A 152 2.57 -0.64 8.17
N VAL A 153 2.57 -1.47 7.14
CA VAL A 153 2.51 -1.06 5.76
C VAL A 153 1.07 -1.23 5.28
N VAL A 154 0.43 -0.15 4.96
CA VAL A 154 -0.91 -0.16 4.39
C VAL A 154 -0.81 -0.02 2.89
N VAL A 155 -1.20 -1.04 2.15
CA VAL A 155 -1.16 -1.06 0.69
C VAL A 155 -2.55 -0.79 0.13
N THR A 156 -2.70 0.19 -0.75
CA THR A 156 -3.99 0.52 -1.33
C THR A 156 -4.30 -0.24 -2.61
N ARG A 157 -5.60 -0.36 -2.91
CA ARG A 157 -6.13 -1.15 -4.01
C ARG A 157 -5.80 -0.66 -5.42
N LYS A 158 -5.60 0.64 -5.63
CA LYS A 158 -5.30 1.16 -6.98
C LYS A 158 -3.97 0.66 -7.51
N LEU A 159 -3.02 0.36 -6.64
CA LEU A 159 -1.83 -0.42 -6.95
C LEU A 159 -2.20 -1.73 -7.66
N TRP A 160 -3.27 -2.31 -7.28
CA TRP A 160 -3.85 -3.56 -7.70
C TRP A 160 -4.51 -3.53 -9.10
N MET A 161 -5.32 -2.51 -9.42
CA MET A 161 -6.05 -2.42 -10.70
C MET A 161 -5.13 -2.10 -11.89
N LYS A 162 -4.01 -1.45 -11.67
CA LYS A 162 -3.01 -1.21 -12.73
C LYS A 162 -2.13 -2.42 -12.99
N VAL A 163 -1.96 -3.23 -12.00
CA VAL A 163 -1.47 -4.59 -12.15
C VAL A 163 -2.24 -5.30 -13.25
N ILE A 164 -3.56 -5.26 -13.19
CA ILE A 164 -4.44 -5.90 -14.19
C ILE A 164 -4.36 -5.20 -15.55
N LYS A 165 -4.37 -3.87 -15.60
CA LYS A 165 -4.40 -3.11 -16.88
C LYS A 165 -3.07 -3.10 -17.64
N ALA A 166 -1.93 -3.14 -16.97
CA ALA A 166 -0.64 -3.20 -17.66
C ALA A 166 -0.43 -4.54 -18.36
N LEU A 167 -0.93 -5.64 -17.78
CA LEU A 167 -0.82 -6.98 -18.39
C LEU A 167 -1.80 -7.17 -19.55
N ALA A 168 -2.97 -6.56 -19.51
CA ALA A 168 -3.87 -6.53 -20.65
C ALA A 168 -3.23 -5.82 -21.86
N ARG A 169 -2.42 -4.77 -21.62
CA ARG A 169 -1.67 -4.08 -22.68
C ARG A 169 -0.49 -4.89 -23.25
N TRP A 170 0.12 -5.73 -22.43
CA TRP A 170 1.27 -6.53 -22.85
C TRP A 170 0.87 -7.72 -23.73
N ARG A 171 -0.34 -8.23 -23.56
CA ARG A 171 -0.87 -9.37 -24.32
C ARG A 171 -1.27 -9.03 -25.76
N TRP A 172 -1.32 -7.74 -26.14
CA TRP A 172 -1.67 -7.29 -27.49
C TRP A 172 -0.47 -6.89 -28.35
N ARG A 173 0.76 -7.13 -27.92
CA ARG A 173 1.99 -6.86 -28.69
C ARG A 173 2.86 -8.08 -28.91
N ALA A 174 2.28 -9.24 -28.81
CA ALA A 174 2.94 -10.51 -29.21
C ALA A 174 2.21 -11.16 -30.36
#